data_31c6cd9ffa2c6878c40892c9cb9c52ab
#
_entry.id   31c6cd9ffa2c6878c40892c9cb9c52ab
#
_cell.length_a   1.000
_cell.length_b   1.000
_cell.length_c   1.000
_cell.angle_alpha   90.00
_cell.angle_beta   90.00
_cell.angle_gamma   90.00
#
_symmetry.space_group_name_H-M   'P 1'
#
loop_
_entity.id
_entity.type
_entity.pdbx_description
1 polymer ?
#
loop_
_entity_poly.entity_id
_entity_poly.type
_entity_poly.pdbx_seq_one_letter_code
_entity_poly.pdbx_strand_id
1 'polypeptide(L)'
;MNKKKFVLGISIVVNLILAVIFILVAMGAAKKLRFTYVEKDTIRPDSLRMYLERENYGVAASLSHPIRGSAVVDAEDMDYFLLGEYADLLFLREVFAEAGNEATLQSCDQRLKEIRETIPEYATLFDKIDWSAKNAIPK
;
A
#
# COMPACT_ATOMS: atom_id res chain seq x y z
N MET A 1 57.19 -16.36 26.90
CA MET A 1 55.77 -16.31 26.46
C MET A 1 55.70 -17.02 25.10
N ASN A 2 54.89 -18.06 24.98
CA ASN A 2 54.92 -18.94 23.80
C ASN A 2 54.23 -18.20 22.61
N LYS A 3 54.98 -17.78 21.57
CA LYS A 3 54.50 -16.98 20.43
C LYS A 3 53.23 -17.57 19.80
N LYS A 4 53.09 -18.91 19.74
CA LYS A 4 51.90 -19.57 19.23
C LYS A 4 50.63 -19.28 20.07
N LYS A 5 50.74 -19.27 21.40
CA LYS A 5 49.62 -18.97 22.28
C LYS A 5 49.18 -17.50 22.17
N PHE A 6 50.14 -16.60 21.97
CA PHE A 6 49.90 -15.18 21.79
C PHE A 6 49.17 -14.89 20.48
N VAL A 7 49.62 -15.48 19.38
CA VAL A 7 48.96 -15.36 18.05
C VAL A 7 47.55 -15.94 18.08
N LEU A 8 47.37 -17.10 18.73
CA LEU A 8 46.01 -17.69 18.88
C LEU A 8 45.07 -16.77 19.68
N GLY A 9 45.55 -16.19 20.74
CA GLY A 9 44.75 -15.24 21.55
C GLY A 9 44.30 -14.03 20.73
N ILE A 10 45.21 -13.42 19.94
CA ILE A 10 44.88 -12.29 19.08
C ILE A 10 43.84 -12.70 18.02
N SER A 11 44.01 -13.87 17.40
CA SER A 11 43.07 -14.37 16.40
C SER A 11 41.66 -14.55 16.97
N ILE A 12 41.53 -15.07 18.18
CA ILE A 12 40.24 -15.24 18.86
C ILE A 12 39.58 -13.88 19.12
N VAL A 13 40.34 -12.91 19.62
CA VAL A 13 39.83 -11.56 19.92
C VAL A 13 39.36 -10.86 18.63
N VAL A 14 40.13 -10.94 17.54
CA VAL A 14 39.80 -10.34 16.27
C VAL A 14 38.52 -10.98 15.70
N ASN A 15 38.39 -12.30 15.76
CA ASN A 15 37.18 -12.99 15.28
C ASN A 15 35.93 -12.61 16.10
N LEU A 16 36.09 -12.44 17.41
CA LEU A 16 35.02 -11.99 18.29
C LEU A 16 34.55 -10.57 17.93
N ILE A 17 35.48 -9.64 17.71
CA ILE A 17 35.17 -8.28 17.28
C ILE A 17 34.44 -8.29 15.90
N LEU A 18 34.93 -9.08 14.94
CA LEU A 18 34.30 -9.21 13.64
C LEU A 18 32.88 -9.77 13.74
N ALA A 19 32.65 -10.76 14.60
CA ALA A 19 31.34 -11.34 14.84
C ALA A 19 30.35 -10.28 15.42
N VAL A 20 30.80 -9.48 16.39
CA VAL A 20 30.00 -8.38 16.95
C VAL A 20 29.66 -7.34 15.90
N ILE A 21 30.64 -6.92 15.08
CA ILE A 21 30.41 -5.96 13.98
C ILE A 21 29.40 -6.51 13.00
N PHE A 22 29.55 -7.79 12.61
CA PHE A 22 28.62 -8.45 11.67
C PHE A 22 27.19 -8.47 12.23
N ILE A 23 27.01 -8.81 13.52
CA ILE A 23 25.70 -8.79 14.18
C ILE A 23 25.09 -7.38 14.16
N LEU A 24 25.87 -6.36 14.48
CA LEU A 24 25.40 -4.97 14.49
C LEU A 24 25.00 -4.49 13.10
N VAL A 25 25.78 -4.84 12.07
CA VAL A 25 25.46 -4.51 10.67
C VAL A 25 24.22 -5.27 10.22
N ALA A 26 24.10 -6.56 10.53
CA ALA A 26 22.92 -7.36 10.18
C ALA A 26 21.65 -6.83 10.87
N MET A 27 21.73 -6.45 12.15
CA MET A 27 20.60 -5.82 12.86
C MET A 27 20.22 -4.46 12.26
N GLY A 28 21.23 -3.64 11.90
CA GLY A 28 21.00 -2.36 11.23
C GLY A 28 20.35 -2.52 9.86
N ALA A 29 20.83 -3.48 9.07
CA ALA A 29 20.26 -3.81 7.76
C ALA A 29 18.83 -4.36 7.88
N ALA A 30 18.56 -5.26 8.82
CA ALA A 30 17.23 -5.80 9.07
C ALA A 30 16.24 -4.70 9.53
N LYS A 31 16.70 -3.77 10.39
CA LYS A 31 15.89 -2.63 10.83
C LYS A 31 15.58 -1.68 9.68
N LYS A 32 16.55 -1.39 8.81
CA LYS A 32 16.38 -0.55 7.63
C LYS A 32 15.46 -1.19 6.61
N LEU A 33 15.59 -2.49 6.35
CA LEU A 33 14.70 -3.24 5.46
C LEU A 33 13.26 -3.24 5.98
N ARG A 34 13.06 -3.45 7.27
CA ARG A 34 11.74 -3.41 7.91
C ARG A 34 11.11 -2.01 7.82
N PHE A 35 11.91 -0.96 8.03
CA PHE A 35 11.45 0.43 7.93
C PHE A 35 11.10 0.80 6.48
N THR A 36 11.94 0.40 5.52
CA THR A 36 11.69 0.66 4.09
C THR A 36 10.47 -0.09 3.58
N TYR A 37 10.23 -1.32 4.06
CA TYR A 37 9.05 -2.11 3.69
C TYR A 37 7.76 -1.49 4.24
N VAL A 38 7.77 -1.07 5.52
CA VAL A 38 6.62 -0.39 6.15
C VAL A 38 6.34 0.97 5.51
N GLU A 39 7.38 1.74 5.16
CA GLU A 39 7.21 3.07 4.55
C GLU A 39 6.70 2.99 3.09
N LYS A 40 6.99 1.90 2.39
CA LYS A 40 6.54 1.69 1.01
C LYS A 40 5.08 1.25 0.93
N ASP A 41 4.56 0.59 1.97
CA ASP A 41 3.20 0.07 2.01
C ASP A 41 2.22 0.96 2.82
N THR A 42 2.71 2.01 3.49
CA THR A 42 1.85 2.97 4.20
C THR A 42 1.47 4.10 3.25
N ILE A 43 0.30 4.02 2.67
CA ILE A 43 -0.33 5.19 2.05
C ILE A 43 -0.72 6.13 3.18
N ARG A 44 -0.22 7.36 3.08
CA ARG A 44 -0.63 8.40 4.03
C ARG A 44 -2.06 8.80 3.70
N PRO A 45 -2.98 8.76 4.66
CA PRO A 45 -4.36 9.21 4.47
C PRO A 45 -4.43 10.60 3.86
N ASP A 46 -3.55 11.50 4.29
CA ASP A 46 -3.43 12.87 3.76
C ASP A 46 -3.15 12.90 2.24
N SER A 47 -2.36 11.97 1.73
CA SER A 47 -2.07 11.91 0.30
C SER A 47 -3.30 11.50 -0.50
N LEU A 48 -4.02 10.49 -0.02
CA LEU A 48 -5.24 10.01 -0.65
C LEU A 48 -6.33 11.09 -0.64
N ARG A 49 -6.55 11.72 0.51
CA ARG A 49 -7.45 12.86 0.65
C ARG A 49 -7.11 13.98 -0.32
N MET A 50 -5.84 14.38 -0.39
CA MET A 50 -5.37 15.44 -1.29
C MET A 50 -5.68 15.14 -2.75
N TYR A 51 -5.49 13.89 -3.22
CA TYR A 51 -5.78 13.52 -4.60
C TYR A 51 -7.29 13.46 -4.89
N LEU A 52 -8.10 13.00 -3.93
CA LEU A 52 -9.56 13.03 -4.05
C LEU A 52 -10.10 14.47 -4.10
N GLU A 53 -9.60 15.37 -3.24
CA GLU A 53 -9.96 16.80 -3.23
C GLU A 53 -9.55 17.53 -4.53
N ARG A 54 -8.45 17.10 -5.16
CA ARG A 54 -7.99 17.62 -6.45
C ARG A 54 -8.63 16.95 -7.66
N GLU A 55 -9.63 16.11 -7.45
CA GLU A 55 -10.33 15.36 -8.49
C GLU A 55 -9.38 14.48 -9.36
N ASN A 56 -8.24 14.09 -8.79
CA ASN A 56 -7.27 13.18 -9.45
C ASN A 56 -7.55 11.73 -9.06
N TYR A 57 -8.68 11.22 -9.51
CA TYR A 57 -9.20 9.91 -9.12
C TYR A 57 -8.34 8.74 -9.62
N GLY A 58 -7.66 8.89 -10.76
CA GLY A 58 -6.74 7.87 -11.28
C GLY A 58 -5.56 7.62 -10.34
N VAL A 59 -4.98 8.68 -9.75
CA VAL A 59 -3.92 8.54 -8.75
C VAL A 59 -4.49 7.99 -7.45
N ALA A 60 -5.66 8.46 -7.00
CA ALA A 60 -6.32 7.95 -5.81
C ALA A 60 -6.59 6.43 -5.93
N ALA A 61 -7.08 5.97 -7.08
CA ALA A 61 -7.28 4.56 -7.38
C ALA A 61 -5.97 3.76 -7.30
N SER A 62 -4.91 4.22 -7.95
CA SER A 62 -3.61 3.53 -7.96
C SER A 62 -2.96 3.45 -6.58
N LEU A 63 -3.18 4.44 -5.73
CA LEU A 63 -2.73 4.43 -4.34
C LEU A 63 -3.53 3.45 -3.48
N SER A 64 -4.80 3.25 -3.75
CA SER A 64 -5.70 2.38 -2.97
C SER A 64 -5.57 0.91 -3.36
N HIS A 65 -5.14 0.60 -4.59
CA HIS A 65 -5.02 -0.75 -5.11
C HIS A 65 -4.21 -1.72 -4.23
N PRO A 66 -3.03 -1.37 -3.70
CA PRO A 66 -2.23 -2.29 -2.91
C PRO A 66 -2.76 -2.56 -1.49
N ILE A 67 -3.74 -1.79 -1.00
CA ILE A 67 -4.18 -1.84 0.40
C ILE A 67 -5.33 -2.83 0.61
N ARG A 68 -5.95 -3.31 -0.46
CA ARG A 68 -7.09 -4.22 -0.33
C ARG A 68 -6.79 -5.39 0.60
N GLY A 69 -7.36 -5.33 1.81
CA GLY A 69 -7.40 -6.42 2.77
C GLY A 69 -6.27 -6.48 3.79
N SER A 70 -5.32 -5.52 3.84
CA SER A 70 -4.18 -5.59 4.76
C SER A 70 -3.88 -4.34 5.59
N ALA A 71 -4.58 -3.24 5.38
CA ALA A 71 -4.32 -2.03 6.14
C ALA A 71 -5.17 -1.95 7.43
N VAL A 72 -4.52 -1.68 8.54
CA VAL A 72 -5.19 -1.14 9.73
C VAL A 72 -5.30 0.36 9.51
N VAL A 73 -6.51 0.82 9.22
CA VAL A 73 -6.82 2.23 8.97
C VAL A 73 -7.53 2.78 10.20
N ASP A 74 -7.14 3.97 10.64
CA ASP A 74 -7.84 4.67 11.70
C ASP A 74 -9.26 5.02 11.25
N ALA A 75 -10.22 5.00 12.20
CA ALA A 75 -11.64 5.20 11.88
C ALA A 75 -11.91 6.55 11.19
N GLU A 76 -11.14 7.58 11.51
CA GLU A 76 -11.26 8.93 10.94
C GLU A 76 -10.87 9.01 9.45
N ASP A 77 -10.02 8.08 9.01
CA ASP A 77 -9.50 8.04 7.64
C ASP A 77 -10.20 6.99 6.77
N MET A 78 -11.08 6.17 7.36
CA MET A 78 -11.74 5.06 6.67
C MET A 78 -12.49 5.50 5.43
N ASP A 79 -13.17 6.63 5.48
CA ASP A 79 -13.99 7.14 4.36
C ASP A 79 -13.13 7.44 3.13
N TYR A 80 -11.94 8.02 3.32
CA TYR A 80 -11.02 8.30 2.21
C TYR A 80 -10.49 7.01 1.57
N PHE A 81 -10.27 5.96 2.37
CA PHE A 81 -9.89 4.65 1.84
C PHE A 81 -11.03 3.99 1.07
N LEU A 82 -12.26 4.10 1.55
CA LEU A 82 -13.44 3.61 0.83
C LEU A 82 -13.65 4.37 -0.49
N LEU A 83 -13.44 5.68 -0.51
CA LEU A 83 -13.51 6.49 -1.73
C LEU A 83 -12.40 6.11 -2.73
N GLY A 84 -11.19 5.87 -2.25
CA GLY A 84 -10.09 5.40 -3.08
C GLY A 84 -10.33 3.99 -3.62
N GLU A 85 -10.83 3.07 -2.79
CA GLU A 85 -11.25 1.72 -3.19
C GLU A 85 -12.36 1.79 -4.24
N TYR A 86 -13.32 2.69 -4.07
CA TYR A 86 -14.39 2.91 -5.03
C TYR A 86 -13.84 3.30 -6.41
N ALA A 87 -12.93 4.27 -6.46
CA ALA A 87 -12.30 4.71 -7.69
C ALA A 87 -11.52 3.56 -8.36
N ASP A 88 -10.74 2.78 -7.60
CA ASP A 88 -10.00 1.62 -8.12
C ASP A 88 -10.92 0.53 -8.67
N LEU A 89 -12.03 0.23 -7.98
CA LEU A 89 -13.02 -0.74 -8.43
C LEU A 89 -13.67 -0.34 -9.74
N LEU A 90 -13.95 0.95 -9.99
CA LEU A 90 -14.50 1.41 -11.27
C LEU A 90 -13.54 1.16 -12.42
N PHE A 91 -12.23 1.44 -12.25
CA PHE A 91 -11.25 1.14 -13.29
C PHE A 91 -11.11 -0.36 -13.54
N LEU A 92 -11.07 -1.16 -12.48
CA LEU A 92 -10.98 -2.62 -12.59
C LEU A 92 -12.23 -3.23 -13.22
N ARG A 93 -13.41 -2.68 -12.95
CA ARG A 93 -14.67 -3.10 -13.53
C ARG A 93 -14.62 -3.07 -15.04
N GLU A 94 -14.08 -2.00 -15.63
CA GLU A 94 -13.95 -1.90 -17.10
C GLU A 94 -12.98 -2.97 -17.64
N VAL A 95 -11.86 -3.20 -16.96
CA VAL A 95 -10.90 -4.24 -17.35
C VAL A 95 -11.54 -5.64 -17.32
N PHE A 96 -12.33 -5.94 -16.29
CA PHE A 96 -13.02 -7.23 -16.17
C PHE A 96 -14.18 -7.38 -17.17
N ALA A 97 -14.85 -6.27 -17.50
CA ALA A 97 -15.89 -6.26 -18.56
C ALA A 97 -15.28 -6.59 -19.92
N GLU A 98 -14.16 -5.97 -20.30
CA GLU A 98 -13.44 -6.25 -21.53
C GLU A 98 -12.89 -7.69 -21.59
N ALA A 99 -12.45 -8.22 -20.43
CA ALA A 99 -11.97 -9.60 -20.32
C ALA A 99 -13.09 -10.66 -20.30
N GLY A 100 -14.36 -10.25 -20.27
CA GLY A 100 -15.51 -11.16 -20.18
C GLY A 100 -15.59 -11.93 -18.85
N ASN A 101 -15.00 -11.41 -17.77
CA ASN A 101 -15.01 -12.06 -16.46
C ASN A 101 -16.24 -11.63 -15.63
N GLU A 102 -17.39 -12.22 -15.96
CA GLU A 102 -18.69 -11.87 -15.37
C GLU A 102 -18.73 -12.07 -13.84
N ALA A 103 -18.11 -13.13 -13.30
CA ALA A 103 -18.13 -13.40 -11.86
C ALA A 103 -17.39 -12.31 -11.07
N THR A 104 -16.23 -11.85 -11.57
CA THR A 104 -15.48 -10.76 -10.93
C THR A 104 -16.19 -9.42 -11.14
N LEU A 105 -16.83 -9.21 -12.29
CA LEU A 105 -17.62 -8.01 -12.57
C LEU A 105 -18.78 -7.85 -11.57
N GLN A 106 -19.54 -8.91 -11.33
CA GLN A 106 -20.61 -8.92 -10.32
C GLN A 106 -20.09 -8.62 -8.91
N SER A 107 -18.93 -9.16 -8.55
CA SER A 107 -18.29 -8.89 -7.25
C SER A 107 -17.86 -7.41 -7.12
N CYS A 108 -17.34 -6.81 -8.20
CA CYS A 108 -17.03 -5.38 -8.24
C CYS A 108 -18.29 -4.53 -8.07
N ASP A 109 -19.37 -4.85 -8.82
CA ASP A 109 -20.63 -4.11 -8.75
C ASP A 109 -21.26 -4.19 -7.34
N GLN A 110 -21.22 -5.36 -6.72
CA GLN A 110 -21.69 -5.54 -5.35
C GLN A 110 -20.88 -4.68 -4.37
N ARG A 111 -19.55 -4.68 -4.48
CA ARG A 111 -18.68 -3.90 -3.59
C ARG A 111 -18.83 -2.40 -3.79
N LEU A 112 -18.97 -1.92 -5.02
CA LEU A 112 -19.28 -0.52 -5.33
C LEU A 112 -20.56 -0.06 -4.64
N LYS A 113 -21.61 -0.90 -4.68
CA LYS A 113 -22.87 -0.63 -3.99
C LYS A 113 -22.70 -0.55 -2.48
N GLU A 114 -22.02 -1.53 -1.89
CA GLU A 114 -21.74 -1.56 -0.44
C GLU A 114 -21.02 -0.29 0.03
N ILE A 115 -20.01 0.17 -0.70
CA ILE A 115 -19.27 1.39 -0.36
C ILE A 115 -20.20 2.60 -0.38
N ARG A 116 -21.03 2.77 -1.41
CA ARG A 116 -22.02 3.87 -1.48
C ARG A 116 -23.02 3.86 -0.32
N GLU A 117 -23.44 2.67 0.12
CA GLU A 117 -24.35 2.49 1.25
C GLU A 117 -23.66 2.77 2.60
N THR A 118 -22.34 2.55 2.69
CA THR A 118 -21.56 2.75 3.92
C THR A 118 -21.28 4.22 4.21
N ILE A 119 -21.02 5.03 3.17
CA ILE A 119 -20.67 6.46 3.29
C ILE A 119 -21.56 7.32 2.36
N PRO A 120 -22.89 7.33 2.56
CA PRO A 120 -23.83 7.98 1.66
C PRO A 120 -23.68 9.50 1.58
N GLU A 121 -23.04 10.15 2.54
CA GLU A 121 -22.74 11.58 2.56
C GLU A 121 -21.83 12.03 1.43
N TYR A 122 -21.07 11.11 0.82
CA TYR A 122 -20.18 11.39 -0.31
C TYR A 122 -20.85 11.18 -1.68
N ALA A 123 -22.20 11.16 -1.76
CA ALA A 123 -22.94 10.90 -3.01
C ALA A 123 -22.47 11.77 -4.18
N THR A 124 -22.28 13.08 -3.97
CA THR A 124 -21.78 14.00 -5.01
C THR A 124 -20.38 13.66 -5.48
N LEU A 125 -19.51 13.16 -4.60
CA LEU A 125 -18.15 12.76 -4.95
C LEU A 125 -18.14 11.46 -5.73
N PHE A 126 -18.99 10.50 -5.38
CA PHE A 126 -19.18 9.29 -6.17
C PHE A 126 -19.60 9.60 -7.62
N ASP A 127 -20.54 10.53 -7.81
CA ASP A 127 -21.00 10.92 -9.14
C ASP A 127 -19.86 11.55 -9.98
N LYS A 128 -18.98 12.32 -9.36
CA LYS A 128 -17.78 12.87 -10.01
C LYS A 128 -16.77 11.77 -10.39
N ILE A 129 -16.54 10.81 -9.49
CA ILE A 129 -15.65 9.67 -9.75
C ILE A 129 -16.20 8.83 -10.90
N ASP A 130 -17.51 8.51 -10.91
CA ASP A 130 -18.17 7.79 -11.99
C ASP A 130 -18.04 8.50 -13.33
N TRP A 131 -18.27 9.82 -13.34
CA TRP A 131 -18.14 10.63 -14.53
C TRP A 131 -16.70 10.60 -15.06
N SER A 132 -15.72 10.73 -14.16
CA SER A 132 -14.30 10.69 -14.51
C SER A 132 -13.90 9.33 -15.10
N ALA A 133 -14.30 8.23 -14.47
CA ALA A 133 -14.01 6.89 -14.95
C ALA A 133 -14.58 6.65 -16.35
N LYS A 134 -15.82 7.06 -16.61
CA LYS A 134 -16.45 6.93 -17.94
C LYS A 134 -15.77 7.75 -19.04
N ASN A 135 -15.12 8.86 -18.70
CA ASN A 135 -14.50 9.78 -19.66
C ASN A 135 -12.97 9.63 -19.74
N ALA A 136 -12.34 8.88 -18.84
CA ALA A 136 -10.91 8.62 -18.87
C ALA A 136 -10.51 7.52 -19.85
N ILE A 137 -11.44 6.68 -20.28
CA ILE A 137 -11.19 5.58 -21.24
C ILE A 137 -11.46 6.11 -22.64
N PRO A 138 -10.42 6.27 -23.50
CA PRO A 138 -10.63 6.59 -24.91
C PRO A 138 -11.40 5.45 -25.57
N LYS A 139 -12.49 5.79 -26.25
CA LYS A 139 -13.26 4.84 -27.07
C LYS A 139 -12.51 4.45 -28.32
#